data_e01ea1223fad20ca44787f3620245fd2
#
_entry.id   e01ea1223fad20ca44787f3620245fd2
#
_cell.length_a   1.000
_cell.length_b   1.000
_cell.length_c   1.000
_cell.angle_alpha   90.00
_cell.angle_beta   90.00
_cell.angle_gamma   90.00
#
_symmetry.space_group_name_H-M   'P 1'
#
loop_
_entity.id
_entity.type
_entity.pdbx_description
1 polymer ?
#
loop_
_entity_poly.entity_id
_entity_poly.type
_entity_poly.pdbx_seq_one_letter_code
_entity_poly.pdbx_strand_id
1 'polypeptide(L)'
;LAGFGLLAAAVAGVWLLGRLQQAGQDIQLRNMVMTAMGMAVLSLLVRQEAAEHLMQYDNEEHLMRFYLCLLVCLGVALACVFLPVGAWPFLVVYITLALYGSTFLGAAAGSVLLMITVLGSGAESQMFVMYLVCGLIGVSLFRRLDTEFRVGVPFAVSLMALLVCGTANVVLFANERLDMELFVVPAANVIISAVLLLGILKLFSQSVTYRYRVAYMELTAPECELLTRLKEEAREDYYQSMHTAYFCERIGGRLELDVQAVKAAGFYHKIGVLYQNKDTEEGKESGGELFAMFHKKHFPPAMQEILKEYLLPDRIVRRKETAVLILSDAVTAAIIHLLAADKTRNLDYDKIIDSVFKIKLDSGVLSQCLISMKEITQMKKIFKEEKLYYDFLR
;
A
#
# COMPACT_ATOMS: atom_id res chain seq x y z
N LEU A 1 10.44 -9.15 17.62
CA LEU A 1 9.77 -9.87 18.75
C LEU A 1 8.38 -10.37 18.34
N ALA A 2 7.50 -9.51 17.72
CA ALA A 2 6.15 -9.91 17.35
C ALA A 2 6.11 -11.11 16.38
N GLY A 3 6.98 -11.15 15.36
CA GLY A 3 7.05 -12.28 14.43
C GLY A 3 7.43 -13.61 15.09
N PHE A 4 8.33 -13.60 16.07
CA PHE A 4 8.67 -14.78 16.85
C PHE A 4 7.51 -15.24 17.73
N GLY A 5 6.80 -14.30 18.37
CA GLY A 5 5.62 -14.62 19.17
C GLY A 5 4.54 -15.28 18.33
N LEU A 6 4.34 -14.81 17.11
CA LEU A 6 3.33 -15.34 16.19
C LEU A 6 3.71 -16.73 15.63
N LEU A 7 5.00 -16.95 15.34
CA LEU A 7 5.52 -18.27 14.98
C LEU A 7 5.30 -19.27 16.12
N ALA A 8 5.65 -18.90 17.36
CA ALA A 8 5.43 -19.75 18.53
C ALA A 8 3.94 -20.05 18.74
N ALA A 9 3.07 -19.05 18.59
CA ALA A 9 1.62 -19.23 18.70
C ALA A 9 1.07 -20.17 17.62
N ALA A 10 1.54 -20.06 16.36
CA ALA A 10 1.12 -20.93 15.28
C ALA A 10 1.53 -22.38 15.51
N VAL A 11 2.79 -22.63 15.90
CA VAL A 11 3.29 -23.97 16.18
C VAL A 11 2.57 -24.59 17.40
N ALA A 12 2.36 -23.80 18.46
CA ALA A 12 1.61 -24.25 19.64
C ALA A 12 0.14 -24.56 19.30
N GLY A 13 -0.50 -23.73 18.45
CA GLY A 13 -1.85 -23.96 17.97
C GLY A 13 -1.98 -25.27 17.18
N VAL A 14 -1.05 -25.53 16.25
CA VAL A 14 -1.02 -26.77 15.47
C VAL A 14 -0.72 -27.98 16.35
N TRP A 15 0.18 -27.85 17.33
CA TRP A 15 0.44 -28.90 18.31
C TRP A 15 -0.81 -29.25 19.13
N LEU A 16 -1.50 -28.24 19.65
CA LEU A 16 -2.75 -28.43 20.40
C LEU A 16 -3.83 -29.09 19.54
N LEU A 17 -3.94 -28.66 18.29
CA LEU A 17 -4.88 -29.21 17.31
C LEU A 17 -4.60 -30.69 17.04
N GLY A 18 -3.33 -31.07 16.82
CA GLY A 18 -2.92 -32.47 16.66
C GLY A 18 -3.22 -33.34 17.89
N ARG A 19 -3.11 -32.77 19.11
CA ARG A 19 -3.52 -33.45 20.35
C ARG A 19 -5.01 -33.66 20.45
N LEU A 20 -5.82 -32.65 20.08
CA LEU A 20 -7.28 -32.75 20.10
C LEU A 20 -7.81 -33.78 19.09
N GLN A 21 -7.15 -33.90 17.95
CA GLN A 21 -7.51 -34.84 16.89
C GLN A 21 -6.91 -36.25 17.11
N GLN A 22 -6.11 -36.45 18.18
CA GLN A 22 -5.39 -37.69 18.43
C GLN A 22 -4.51 -38.15 17.25
N ALA A 23 -3.94 -37.16 16.51
CA ALA A 23 -3.09 -37.43 15.35
C ALA A 23 -1.81 -38.19 15.75
N GLY A 24 -1.33 -39.08 14.88
CA GLY A 24 -0.07 -39.79 15.08
C GLY A 24 1.11 -38.83 15.22
N GLN A 25 2.14 -39.22 15.98
CA GLN A 25 3.30 -38.37 16.27
C GLN A 25 4.00 -37.87 14.99
N ASP A 26 4.11 -38.72 13.97
CA ASP A 26 4.73 -38.37 12.69
C ASP A 26 3.96 -37.26 11.94
N ILE A 27 2.61 -37.35 11.92
CA ILE A 27 1.74 -36.35 11.30
C ILE A 27 1.83 -35.04 12.06
N GLN A 28 1.82 -35.10 13.38
CA GLN A 28 1.91 -33.95 14.26
C GLN A 28 3.25 -33.21 14.06
N LEU A 29 4.37 -33.95 14.06
CA LEU A 29 5.69 -33.41 13.84
C LEU A 29 5.79 -32.75 12.45
N ARG A 30 5.32 -33.46 11.41
CA ARG A 30 5.27 -32.90 10.04
C ARG A 30 4.53 -31.59 9.99
N ASN A 31 3.32 -31.52 10.55
CA ASN A 31 2.48 -30.32 10.53
C ASN A 31 3.14 -29.16 11.30
N MET A 32 3.78 -29.42 12.43
CA MET A 32 4.53 -28.43 13.20
C MET A 32 5.73 -27.89 12.41
N VAL A 33 6.53 -28.75 11.78
CA VAL A 33 7.69 -28.34 10.99
C VAL A 33 7.26 -27.49 9.78
N MET A 34 6.24 -27.92 9.03
CA MET A 34 5.72 -27.17 7.88
C MET A 34 5.15 -25.81 8.30
N THR A 35 4.43 -25.76 9.43
CA THR A 35 3.95 -24.49 9.99
C THR A 35 5.09 -23.57 10.39
N ALA A 36 6.10 -24.10 11.09
CA ALA A 36 7.27 -23.31 11.49
C ALA A 36 8.01 -22.74 10.28
N MET A 37 8.24 -23.55 9.24
CA MET A 37 8.87 -23.09 7.99
C MET A 37 8.04 -22.01 7.29
N GLY A 38 6.73 -22.23 7.11
CA GLY A 38 5.84 -21.25 6.48
C GLY A 38 5.81 -19.92 7.23
N MET A 39 5.71 -19.95 8.56
CA MET A 39 5.71 -18.75 9.39
C MET A 39 7.07 -18.06 9.43
N ALA A 40 8.19 -18.80 9.36
CA ALA A 40 9.52 -18.22 9.26
C ALA A 40 9.70 -17.47 7.93
N VAL A 41 9.34 -18.09 6.81
CA VAL A 41 9.34 -17.42 5.48
C VAL A 41 8.47 -16.17 5.51
N LEU A 42 7.25 -16.26 6.04
CA LEU A 42 6.34 -15.12 6.14
C LEU A 42 6.95 -13.98 6.96
N SER A 43 7.65 -14.30 8.08
CA SER A 43 8.30 -13.28 8.90
C SER A 43 9.45 -12.57 8.17
N LEU A 44 10.15 -13.24 7.26
CA LEU A 44 11.16 -12.64 6.40
C LEU A 44 10.52 -11.73 5.35
N LEU A 45 9.43 -12.20 4.70
CA LEU A 45 8.71 -11.41 3.70
C LEU A 45 8.13 -10.12 4.30
N VAL A 46 7.54 -10.18 5.49
CA VAL A 46 7.04 -8.98 6.19
C VAL A 46 8.15 -7.97 6.44
N ARG A 47 9.34 -8.43 6.84
CA ARG A 47 10.49 -7.53 7.04
C ARG A 47 10.99 -6.93 5.74
N GLN A 48 11.02 -7.71 4.67
CA GLN A 48 11.44 -7.23 3.35
C GLN A 48 10.47 -6.18 2.82
N GLU A 49 9.16 -6.46 2.80
CA GLU A 49 8.13 -5.53 2.34
C GLU A 49 8.13 -4.21 3.13
N ALA A 50 8.33 -4.29 4.46
CA ALA A 50 8.46 -3.11 5.30
C ALA A 50 9.75 -2.32 5.02
N ALA A 51 10.86 -3.00 4.71
CA ALA A 51 12.12 -2.33 4.38
C ALA A 51 12.12 -1.68 3.00
N GLU A 52 11.35 -2.24 2.04
CA GLU A 52 11.22 -1.73 0.67
C GLU A 52 10.05 -0.73 0.51
N HIS A 53 9.33 -0.41 1.59
CA HIS A 53 8.19 0.52 1.59
C HIS A 53 7.07 0.14 0.60
N LEU A 54 6.74 -1.15 0.52
CA LEU A 54 5.75 -1.68 -0.43
C LEU A 54 4.35 -1.87 0.18
N MET A 55 4.20 -1.59 1.48
CA MET A 55 2.90 -1.70 2.15
C MET A 55 1.97 -0.55 1.74
N GLN A 56 0.67 -0.86 1.64
CA GLN A 56 -0.34 0.12 1.27
C GLN A 56 -0.75 0.99 2.47
N TYR A 57 -1.18 2.23 2.21
CA TYR A 57 -1.61 3.21 3.21
C TYR A 57 -0.52 3.48 4.25
N ASP A 58 -0.91 3.59 5.52
CA ASP A 58 -0.02 3.73 6.68
C ASP A 58 0.33 2.39 7.37
N ASN A 59 0.10 1.27 6.68
CA ASN A 59 0.30 -0.07 7.26
C ASN A 59 1.74 -0.34 7.67
N GLU A 60 2.68 0.27 6.99
CA GLU A 60 4.12 0.15 7.26
C GLU A 60 4.50 0.63 8.68
N GLU A 61 3.96 1.75 9.12
CA GLU A 61 4.19 2.23 10.49
C GLU A 61 3.39 1.50 11.54
N HIS A 62 2.31 0.88 11.12
CA HIS A 62 1.41 0.16 12.00
C HIS A 62 1.54 -1.37 11.84
N LEU A 63 2.76 -1.89 11.70
CA LEU A 63 3.04 -3.33 11.59
C LEU A 63 2.35 -4.17 12.66
N MET A 64 2.11 -3.61 13.85
CA MET A 64 1.35 -4.30 14.91
C MET A 64 -0.10 -4.58 14.50
N ARG A 65 -0.71 -3.74 13.66
CA ARG A 65 -2.05 -4.01 13.12
C ARG A 65 -2.03 -5.23 12.22
N PHE A 66 -1.02 -5.34 11.34
CA PHE A 66 -0.84 -6.50 10.49
C PHE A 66 -0.61 -7.79 11.30
N TYR A 67 0.27 -7.75 12.31
CA TYR A 67 0.52 -8.92 13.18
C TYR A 67 -0.71 -9.34 13.97
N LEU A 68 -1.50 -8.38 14.46
CA LEU A 68 -2.77 -8.67 15.14
C LEU A 68 -3.78 -9.29 14.17
N CYS A 69 -3.90 -8.72 12.97
CA CYS A 69 -4.76 -9.26 11.91
C CYS A 69 -4.34 -10.69 11.52
N LEU A 70 -3.04 -10.94 11.36
CA LEU A 70 -2.49 -12.26 11.06
C LEU A 70 -2.76 -13.26 12.20
N LEU A 71 -2.69 -12.82 13.47
CA LEU A 71 -3.03 -13.66 14.64
C LEU A 71 -4.51 -14.04 14.63
N VAL A 72 -5.40 -13.09 14.34
CA VAL A 72 -6.85 -13.37 14.23
C VAL A 72 -7.12 -14.33 13.07
N CYS A 73 -6.51 -14.09 11.90
CA CYS A 73 -6.62 -14.98 10.74
C CYS A 73 -6.07 -16.38 11.00
N LEU A 74 -5.00 -16.49 11.78
CA LEU A 74 -4.48 -17.78 12.26
C LEU A 74 -5.51 -18.51 13.14
N GLY A 75 -6.14 -17.78 14.06
CA GLY A 75 -7.22 -18.34 14.88
C GLY A 75 -8.39 -18.86 14.02
N VAL A 76 -8.79 -18.10 13.01
CA VAL A 76 -9.82 -18.54 12.03
C VAL A 76 -9.35 -19.76 11.26
N ALA A 77 -8.10 -19.78 10.78
CA ALA A 77 -7.53 -20.92 10.05
C ALA A 77 -7.53 -22.21 10.90
N LEU A 78 -7.15 -22.12 12.18
CA LEU A 78 -7.21 -23.27 13.11
C LEU A 78 -8.65 -23.70 13.42
N ALA A 79 -9.59 -22.76 13.52
CA ALA A 79 -11.02 -23.07 13.72
C ALA A 79 -11.64 -23.74 12.48
N CYS A 80 -11.22 -23.36 11.28
CA CYS A 80 -11.68 -23.97 10.03
C CYS A 80 -11.41 -25.48 9.94
N VAL A 81 -10.43 -25.99 10.66
CA VAL A 81 -10.13 -27.45 10.71
C VAL A 81 -11.33 -28.25 11.23
N PHE A 82 -12.20 -27.65 12.05
CA PHE A 82 -13.40 -28.27 12.60
C PHE A 82 -14.66 -28.04 11.74
N LEU A 83 -14.55 -27.23 10.68
CA LEU A 83 -15.65 -26.91 9.79
C LEU A 83 -15.65 -27.80 8.54
N PRO A 84 -16.80 -28.00 7.88
CA PRO A 84 -16.83 -28.64 6.57
C PRO A 84 -15.89 -27.91 5.60
N VAL A 85 -15.10 -28.65 4.84
CA VAL A 85 -14.04 -28.10 3.98
C VAL A 85 -14.57 -27.07 2.98
N GLY A 86 -15.77 -27.31 2.44
CA GLY A 86 -16.43 -26.39 1.48
C GLY A 86 -16.91 -25.07 2.11
N ALA A 87 -16.95 -24.94 3.45
CA ALA A 87 -17.44 -23.75 4.15
C ALA A 87 -16.34 -22.82 4.68
N TRP A 88 -15.09 -23.04 4.33
CA TRP A 88 -13.99 -22.22 4.81
C TRP A 88 -13.96 -20.81 4.22
N PRO A 89 -13.96 -19.73 5.01
CA PRO A 89 -14.00 -18.35 4.52
C PRO A 89 -12.62 -17.83 4.10
N PHE A 90 -11.81 -18.65 3.40
CA PHE A 90 -10.44 -18.27 3.03
C PHE A 90 -10.36 -17.08 2.07
N LEU A 91 -11.37 -16.86 1.22
CA LEU A 91 -11.43 -15.63 0.42
C LEU A 91 -11.30 -14.38 1.30
N VAL A 92 -12.01 -14.38 2.43
CA VAL A 92 -11.99 -13.26 3.39
C VAL A 92 -10.63 -13.13 4.05
N VAL A 93 -10.01 -14.25 4.43
CA VAL A 93 -8.66 -14.28 5.04
C VAL A 93 -7.63 -13.65 4.11
N TYR A 94 -7.61 -14.03 2.83
CA TYR A 94 -6.70 -13.49 1.83
C TYR A 94 -6.88 -11.98 1.65
N ILE A 95 -8.12 -11.53 1.45
CA ILE A 95 -8.43 -10.11 1.24
C ILE A 95 -8.07 -9.30 2.50
N THR A 96 -8.39 -9.80 3.69
CA THR A 96 -8.09 -9.11 4.95
C THR A 96 -6.59 -8.89 5.12
N LEU A 97 -5.79 -9.92 4.89
CA LEU A 97 -4.33 -9.82 5.00
C LEU A 97 -3.72 -8.91 3.93
N ALA A 98 -4.33 -8.85 2.73
CA ALA A 98 -3.91 -7.93 1.69
C ALA A 98 -4.22 -6.46 2.04
N LEU A 99 -5.38 -6.18 2.62
CA LEU A 99 -5.78 -4.83 3.02
C LEU A 99 -4.90 -4.26 4.14
N TYR A 100 -4.54 -5.07 5.13
CA TYR A 100 -3.72 -4.65 6.27
C TYR A 100 -2.21 -4.79 6.04
N GLY A 101 -1.78 -5.32 4.90
CA GLY A 101 -0.38 -5.45 4.50
C GLY A 101 -0.13 -4.90 3.11
N SER A 102 0.21 -5.81 2.21
CA SER A 102 0.32 -5.57 0.77
C SER A 102 -0.36 -6.70 0.00
N THR A 103 -0.58 -6.51 -1.30
CA THR A 103 -1.11 -7.57 -2.19
C THR A 103 -0.27 -8.85 -2.10
N PHE A 104 1.06 -8.71 -2.08
CA PHE A 104 1.97 -9.83 -2.01
C PHE A 104 1.92 -10.55 -0.64
N LEU A 105 1.95 -9.77 0.45
CA LEU A 105 1.83 -10.33 1.80
C LEU A 105 0.48 -11.02 2.03
N GLY A 106 -0.60 -10.45 1.51
CA GLY A 106 -1.92 -11.06 1.57
C GLY A 106 -1.97 -12.42 0.88
N ALA A 107 -1.39 -12.51 -0.33
CA ALA A 107 -1.28 -13.76 -1.07
C ALA A 107 -0.39 -14.79 -0.33
N ALA A 108 0.79 -14.39 0.13
CA ALA A 108 1.73 -15.26 0.82
C ALA A 108 1.18 -15.76 2.17
N ALA A 109 0.71 -14.83 3.02
CA ALA A 109 0.17 -15.17 4.34
C ALA A 109 -1.11 -16.00 4.25
N GLY A 110 -2.03 -15.65 3.33
CA GLY A 110 -3.22 -16.45 3.07
C GLY A 110 -2.88 -17.88 2.65
N SER A 111 -1.86 -18.05 1.79
CA SER A 111 -1.40 -19.37 1.33
C SER A 111 -0.78 -20.19 2.46
N VAL A 112 0.02 -19.58 3.35
CA VAL A 112 0.59 -20.24 4.51
C VAL A 112 -0.51 -20.67 5.48
N LEU A 113 -1.49 -19.82 5.78
CA LEU A 113 -2.61 -20.16 6.64
C LEU A 113 -3.49 -21.27 6.04
N LEU A 114 -3.74 -21.21 4.73
CA LEU A 114 -4.47 -22.25 4.02
C LEU A 114 -3.73 -23.59 4.08
N MET A 115 -2.41 -23.60 3.89
CA MET A 115 -1.57 -24.80 4.04
C MET A 115 -1.70 -25.40 5.45
N ILE A 116 -1.65 -24.56 6.49
CA ILE A 116 -1.82 -25.00 7.89
C ILE A 116 -3.18 -25.67 8.07
N THR A 117 -4.25 -25.08 7.54
CA THR A 117 -5.60 -25.61 7.67
C THR A 117 -5.77 -26.94 6.92
N VAL A 118 -5.29 -27.03 5.68
CA VAL A 118 -5.37 -28.25 4.87
C VAL A 118 -4.57 -29.39 5.50
N LEU A 119 -3.36 -29.12 5.99
CA LEU A 119 -2.55 -30.11 6.70
C LEU A 119 -3.20 -30.56 8.02
N GLY A 120 -3.85 -29.61 8.73
CA GLY A 120 -4.52 -29.90 10.00
C GLY A 120 -5.82 -30.67 9.84
N SER A 121 -6.60 -30.40 8.78
CA SER A 121 -7.87 -31.09 8.51
C SER A 121 -7.70 -32.42 7.77
N GLY A 122 -6.55 -32.66 7.14
CA GLY A 122 -6.37 -33.78 6.22
C GLY A 122 -7.15 -33.65 4.93
N ALA A 123 -7.58 -32.44 4.58
CA ALA A 123 -8.34 -32.18 3.36
C ALA A 123 -7.52 -32.50 2.10
N GLU A 124 -8.20 -32.79 1.01
CA GLU A 124 -7.58 -33.13 -0.27
C GLU A 124 -6.90 -31.91 -0.91
N SER A 125 -5.83 -32.17 -1.68
CA SER A 125 -5.05 -31.12 -2.34
C SER A 125 -5.85 -30.24 -3.29
N GLN A 126 -6.91 -30.75 -3.87
CA GLN A 126 -7.82 -29.96 -4.73
C GLN A 126 -8.48 -28.79 -3.99
N MET A 127 -8.78 -28.98 -2.70
CA MET A 127 -9.33 -27.90 -1.86
C MET A 127 -8.31 -26.79 -1.62
N PHE A 128 -7.03 -27.14 -1.46
CA PHE A 128 -5.97 -26.17 -1.40
C PHE A 128 -5.91 -25.32 -2.68
N VAL A 129 -5.91 -25.98 -3.85
CA VAL A 129 -5.87 -25.28 -5.14
C VAL A 129 -7.10 -24.37 -5.34
N MET A 130 -8.29 -24.85 -5.03
CA MET A 130 -9.52 -24.07 -5.13
C MET A 130 -9.46 -22.79 -4.31
N TYR A 131 -9.15 -22.87 -3.03
CA TYR A 131 -9.07 -21.69 -2.15
C TYR A 131 -7.90 -20.78 -2.49
N LEU A 132 -6.76 -21.34 -2.94
CA LEU A 132 -5.64 -20.56 -3.44
C LEU A 132 -6.05 -19.70 -4.64
N VAL A 133 -6.69 -20.28 -5.64
CA VAL A 133 -7.15 -19.55 -6.84
C VAL A 133 -8.16 -18.47 -6.45
N CYS A 134 -9.18 -18.81 -5.64
CA CYS A 134 -10.16 -17.83 -5.15
C CYS A 134 -9.48 -16.69 -4.38
N GLY A 135 -8.54 -17.02 -3.50
CA GLY A 135 -7.79 -16.04 -2.71
C GLY A 135 -6.97 -15.10 -3.58
N LEU A 136 -6.22 -15.63 -4.55
CA LEU A 136 -5.41 -14.83 -5.48
C LEU A 136 -6.27 -13.92 -6.36
N ILE A 137 -7.42 -14.38 -6.85
CA ILE A 137 -8.39 -13.55 -7.57
C ILE A 137 -8.88 -12.43 -6.65
N GLY A 138 -9.30 -12.76 -5.42
CA GLY A 138 -9.76 -11.78 -4.44
C GLY A 138 -8.70 -10.71 -4.17
N VAL A 139 -7.49 -11.10 -3.82
CA VAL A 139 -6.39 -10.17 -3.55
C VAL A 139 -6.09 -9.29 -4.76
N SER A 140 -6.11 -9.84 -5.98
CA SER A 140 -5.85 -9.09 -7.21
C SER A 140 -6.92 -8.04 -7.50
N LEU A 141 -8.19 -8.34 -7.21
CA LEU A 141 -9.32 -7.42 -7.39
C LEU A 141 -9.29 -6.27 -6.37
N PHE A 142 -8.85 -6.54 -5.14
CA PHE A 142 -8.73 -5.54 -4.08
C PHE A 142 -7.39 -4.79 -4.08
N ARG A 143 -6.49 -5.08 -5.02
CA ARG A 143 -5.19 -4.39 -5.15
C ARG A 143 -5.34 -2.87 -5.34
N ARG A 144 -6.38 -2.43 -6.05
CA ARG A 144 -6.61 -1.04 -6.41
C ARG A 144 -7.96 -0.61 -5.86
N LEU A 145 -7.99 -0.29 -4.58
CA LEU A 145 -9.12 0.44 -4.04
C LEU A 145 -8.89 1.92 -4.35
N ASP A 146 -9.74 2.46 -5.22
CA ASP A 146 -9.76 3.87 -5.62
C ASP A 146 -9.82 4.78 -4.38
N THR A 147 -9.38 6.02 -4.55
CA THR A 147 -9.51 7.09 -3.54
C THR A 147 -10.93 7.23 -2.99
N GLU A 148 -11.94 6.83 -3.79
CA GLU A 148 -13.35 6.79 -3.40
C GLU A 148 -13.77 5.48 -2.69
N PHE A 149 -12.83 4.54 -2.46
CA PHE A 149 -13.10 3.23 -1.85
C PHE A 149 -14.25 2.48 -2.52
N ARG A 150 -14.20 2.39 -3.86
CA ARG A 150 -15.22 1.70 -4.67
C ARG A 150 -15.05 0.20 -4.57
N VAL A 151 -15.62 -0.39 -3.54
CA VAL A 151 -15.53 -1.84 -3.25
C VAL A 151 -16.55 -2.70 -3.98
N GLY A 152 -17.60 -2.11 -4.61
CA GLY A 152 -18.73 -2.84 -5.14
C GLY A 152 -18.39 -3.89 -6.18
N VAL A 153 -17.60 -3.52 -7.21
CA VAL A 153 -17.19 -4.45 -8.28
C VAL A 153 -16.21 -5.51 -7.76
N PRO A 154 -15.11 -5.18 -7.06
CA PRO A 154 -14.23 -6.16 -6.45
C PRO A 154 -14.97 -7.16 -5.55
N PHE A 155 -15.90 -6.68 -4.74
CA PHE A 155 -16.75 -7.49 -3.86
C PHE A 155 -17.59 -8.49 -4.64
N ALA A 156 -18.38 -8.02 -5.61
CA ALA A 156 -19.27 -8.87 -6.40
C ALA A 156 -18.50 -9.92 -7.20
N VAL A 157 -17.40 -9.52 -7.87
CA VAL A 157 -16.60 -10.42 -8.71
C VAL A 157 -15.85 -11.47 -7.85
N SER A 158 -15.35 -11.11 -6.68
CA SER A 158 -14.67 -12.05 -5.79
C SER A 158 -15.62 -13.12 -5.23
N LEU A 159 -16.85 -12.75 -4.87
CA LEU A 159 -17.86 -13.70 -4.44
C LEU A 159 -18.35 -14.60 -5.59
N MET A 160 -18.47 -14.03 -6.79
CA MET A 160 -18.79 -14.82 -7.98
C MET A 160 -17.68 -15.84 -8.28
N ALA A 161 -16.42 -15.46 -8.17
CA ALA A 161 -15.29 -16.38 -8.32
C ALA A 161 -15.34 -17.52 -7.27
N LEU A 162 -15.66 -17.19 -6.01
CA LEU A 162 -15.82 -18.20 -4.96
C LEU A 162 -16.97 -19.17 -5.27
N LEU A 163 -18.11 -18.66 -5.76
CA LEU A 163 -19.25 -19.47 -6.16
C LEU A 163 -18.88 -20.41 -7.31
N VAL A 164 -18.27 -19.87 -8.37
CA VAL A 164 -17.87 -20.65 -9.56
C VAL A 164 -16.83 -21.72 -9.20
N CYS A 165 -15.78 -21.37 -8.46
CA CYS A 165 -14.76 -22.33 -8.06
C CYS A 165 -15.31 -23.39 -7.10
N GLY A 166 -16.18 -23.01 -6.16
CA GLY A 166 -16.82 -23.93 -5.22
C GLY A 166 -17.76 -24.91 -5.94
N THR A 167 -18.59 -24.43 -6.86
CA THR A 167 -19.48 -25.30 -7.65
C THR A 167 -18.69 -26.17 -8.62
N ALA A 168 -17.65 -25.63 -9.27
CA ALA A 168 -16.79 -26.40 -10.14
C ALA A 168 -16.09 -27.55 -9.38
N ASN A 169 -15.61 -27.28 -8.18
CA ASN A 169 -14.99 -28.29 -7.34
C ASN A 169 -15.97 -29.43 -6.99
N VAL A 170 -17.19 -29.10 -6.63
CA VAL A 170 -18.24 -30.09 -6.37
C VAL A 170 -18.55 -30.93 -7.61
N VAL A 171 -18.74 -30.28 -8.76
CA VAL A 171 -19.10 -30.97 -10.01
C VAL A 171 -17.97 -31.86 -10.54
N LEU A 172 -16.73 -31.40 -10.47
CA LEU A 172 -15.58 -32.12 -11.06
C LEU A 172 -15.06 -33.26 -10.19
N PHE A 173 -15.22 -33.15 -8.88
CA PHE A 173 -14.61 -34.10 -7.92
C PHE A 173 -15.62 -34.91 -7.10
N ALA A 174 -16.93 -34.57 -7.14
CA ALA A 174 -17.94 -35.41 -6.54
C ALA A 174 -18.13 -36.66 -7.43
N ASN A 175 -17.65 -37.80 -6.93
CA ASN A 175 -17.94 -39.09 -7.60
C ASN A 175 -19.36 -39.60 -7.34
N GLU A 176 -20.29 -38.70 -7.02
CA GLU A 176 -21.67 -39.00 -6.64
C GLU A 176 -22.64 -38.37 -7.66
N ARG A 177 -23.92 -38.79 -7.61
CA ARG A 177 -24.95 -38.13 -8.41
C ARG A 177 -25.09 -36.67 -7.96
N LEU A 178 -25.09 -35.76 -8.93
CA LEU A 178 -25.28 -34.35 -8.67
C LEU A 178 -26.68 -34.11 -8.09
N ASP A 179 -26.72 -33.92 -6.76
CA ASP A 179 -27.94 -33.58 -6.05
C ASP A 179 -27.84 -32.12 -5.52
N MET A 180 -29.02 -31.49 -5.34
CA MET A 180 -29.07 -30.09 -4.87
C MET A 180 -28.41 -29.91 -3.49
N GLU A 181 -28.37 -30.93 -2.66
CA GLU A 181 -27.75 -30.92 -1.34
C GLU A 181 -26.22 -30.62 -1.38
N LEU A 182 -25.53 -31.05 -2.44
CA LEU A 182 -24.10 -30.81 -2.65
C LEU A 182 -23.76 -29.33 -2.82
N PHE A 183 -24.70 -28.51 -3.27
CA PHE A 183 -24.47 -27.07 -3.47
C PHE A 183 -24.77 -26.21 -2.24
N VAL A 184 -25.38 -26.79 -1.19
CA VAL A 184 -25.74 -26.05 0.03
C VAL A 184 -24.50 -25.50 0.73
N VAL A 185 -23.43 -26.31 0.85
CA VAL A 185 -22.20 -25.90 1.54
C VAL A 185 -21.45 -24.79 0.78
N PRO A 186 -21.20 -24.89 -0.54
CA PRO A 186 -20.65 -23.78 -1.33
C PRO A 186 -21.48 -22.49 -1.27
N ALA A 187 -22.83 -22.60 -1.36
CA ALA A 187 -23.72 -21.45 -1.26
C ALA A 187 -23.64 -20.79 0.14
N ALA A 188 -23.64 -21.59 1.20
CA ALA A 188 -23.47 -21.10 2.56
C ALA A 188 -22.11 -20.39 2.73
N ASN A 189 -21.03 -20.92 2.15
CA ASN A 189 -19.71 -20.28 2.18
C ASN A 189 -19.73 -18.89 1.52
N VAL A 190 -20.39 -18.74 0.37
CA VAL A 190 -20.52 -17.43 -0.29
C VAL A 190 -21.24 -16.43 0.62
N ILE A 191 -22.33 -16.83 1.28
CA ILE A 191 -23.11 -15.96 2.18
C ILE A 191 -22.25 -15.57 3.40
N ILE A 192 -21.59 -16.53 4.03
CA ILE A 192 -20.71 -16.28 5.19
C ILE A 192 -19.57 -15.36 4.78
N SER A 193 -18.91 -15.64 3.65
CA SER A 193 -17.83 -14.81 3.13
C SER A 193 -18.31 -13.40 2.79
N ALA A 194 -19.50 -13.23 2.24
CA ALA A 194 -20.08 -11.91 1.95
C ALA A 194 -20.29 -11.08 3.22
N VAL A 195 -20.89 -11.67 4.25
CA VAL A 195 -21.16 -10.99 5.53
C VAL A 195 -19.86 -10.61 6.22
N LEU A 196 -18.90 -11.54 6.32
CA LEU A 196 -17.60 -11.29 6.93
C LEU A 196 -16.81 -10.22 6.16
N LEU A 197 -16.79 -10.31 4.83
CA LEU A 197 -16.07 -9.35 3.99
C LEU A 197 -16.65 -7.94 4.11
N LEU A 198 -17.98 -7.78 4.13
CA LEU A 198 -18.63 -6.48 4.38
C LEU A 198 -18.23 -5.91 5.76
N GLY A 199 -18.21 -6.75 6.79
CA GLY A 199 -17.79 -6.34 8.13
C GLY A 199 -16.34 -5.85 8.13
N ILE A 200 -15.42 -6.60 7.51
CA ILE A 200 -14.00 -6.25 7.43
C ILE A 200 -13.78 -4.99 6.60
N LEU A 201 -14.43 -4.86 5.45
CA LEU A 201 -14.32 -3.66 4.62
C LEU A 201 -14.81 -2.41 5.36
N LYS A 202 -15.89 -2.52 6.14
CA LYS A 202 -16.37 -1.43 6.99
C LYS A 202 -15.35 -1.06 8.07
N LEU A 203 -14.80 -2.06 8.77
CA LEU A 203 -13.77 -1.84 9.81
C LEU A 203 -12.51 -1.21 9.21
N PHE A 204 -12.04 -1.72 8.06
CA PHE A 204 -10.88 -1.18 7.36
C PHE A 204 -11.11 0.24 6.88
N SER A 205 -12.26 0.53 6.28
CA SER A 205 -12.62 1.88 5.85
C SER A 205 -12.60 2.88 7.00
N GLN A 206 -13.13 2.52 8.15
CA GLN A 206 -13.19 3.41 9.33
C GLN A 206 -11.85 3.55 10.05
N SER A 207 -11.09 2.47 10.17
CA SER A 207 -9.86 2.45 10.97
C SER A 207 -8.61 2.90 10.21
N VAL A 208 -8.57 2.68 8.90
CA VAL A 208 -7.40 2.97 8.05
C VAL A 208 -7.72 4.05 7.04
N THR A 209 -8.61 3.77 6.07
CA THR A 209 -8.84 4.66 4.93
C THR A 209 -9.33 6.04 5.34
N TYR A 210 -10.29 6.12 6.23
CA TYR A 210 -10.85 7.40 6.68
C TYR A 210 -9.81 8.26 7.41
N ARG A 211 -9.08 7.67 8.36
CA ARG A 211 -8.03 8.40 9.11
C ARG A 211 -6.92 8.89 8.20
N TYR A 212 -6.46 8.04 7.30
CA TYR A 212 -5.45 8.37 6.30
C TYR A 212 -5.89 9.56 5.45
N ARG A 213 -7.11 9.55 4.91
CA ARG A 213 -7.65 10.68 4.12
C ARG A 213 -7.81 11.96 4.92
N VAL A 214 -8.34 11.88 6.13
CA VAL A 214 -8.57 13.07 6.98
C VAL A 214 -7.25 13.78 7.28
N ALA A 215 -6.20 13.04 7.64
CA ALA A 215 -4.89 13.62 7.92
C ALA A 215 -4.33 14.40 6.70
N TYR A 216 -4.44 13.84 5.51
CA TYR A 216 -4.00 14.55 4.30
C TYR A 216 -4.91 15.72 3.92
N MET A 217 -6.23 15.58 4.11
CA MET A 217 -7.17 16.68 3.84
C MET A 217 -6.90 17.90 4.74
N GLU A 218 -6.65 17.67 6.02
CA GLU A 218 -6.32 18.75 6.97
C GLU A 218 -5.01 19.45 6.59
N LEU A 219 -3.98 18.69 6.20
CA LEU A 219 -2.69 19.24 5.80
C LEU A 219 -2.73 19.99 4.46
N THR A 220 -3.55 19.54 3.53
CA THR A 220 -3.66 20.17 2.19
C THR A 220 -4.76 21.24 2.11
N ALA A 221 -5.46 21.50 3.20
CA ALA A 221 -6.46 22.56 3.28
C ALA A 221 -5.79 23.95 3.16
N PRO A 222 -6.37 24.88 2.39
CA PRO A 222 -5.82 26.24 2.24
C PRO A 222 -5.71 27.00 3.57
N GLU A 223 -6.54 26.66 4.54
CA GLU A 223 -6.59 27.24 5.88
C GLU A 223 -5.56 26.65 6.84
N CYS A 224 -4.79 25.65 6.41
CA CYS A 224 -3.77 25.03 7.26
C CYS A 224 -2.75 26.10 7.70
N GLU A 225 -2.52 26.19 9.01
CA GLU A 225 -1.64 27.18 9.64
C GLU A 225 -0.28 27.29 8.96
N LEU A 226 0.36 26.14 8.65
CA LEU A 226 1.66 26.10 8.03
C LEU A 226 1.65 26.63 6.59
N LEU A 227 0.61 26.32 5.80
CA LEU A 227 0.48 26.80 4.44
C LEU A 227 0.14 28.29 4.42
N THR A 228 -0.67 28.75 5.38
CA THR A 228 -0.97 30.19 5.55
C THR A 228 0.30 30.95 5.91
N ARG A 229 1.10 30.48 6.83
CA ARG A 229 2.40 31.06 7.16
C ARG A 229 3.34 31.08 5.94
N LEU A 230 3.45 29.99 5.21
CA LEU A 230 4.27 29.93 3.99
C LEU A 230 3.82 30.97 2.96
N LYS A 231 2.50 31.17 2.82
CA LYS A 231 1.93 32.17 1.92
C LYS A 231 2.22 33.61 2.36
N GLU A 232 2.27 33.87 3.67
CA GLU A 232 2.51 35.20 4.23
C GLU A 232 4.02 35.54 4.24
N GLU A 233 4.87 34.58 4.64
CA GLU A 233 6.30 34.80 4.85
C GLU A 233 7.14 34.53 3.58
N ALA A 234 6.72 33.61 2.69
CA ALA A 234 7.45 33.20 1.48
C ALA A 234 6.50 32.94 0.32
N ARG A 235 5.87 34.00 -0.19
CA ARG A 235 4.80 33.94 -1.16
C ARG A 235 5.18 33.22 -2.47
N GLU A 236 6.38 33.44 -2.97
CA GLU A 236 6.86 32.81 -4.21
C GLU A 236 7.02 31.27 -4.03
N ASP A 237 7.62 30.86 -2.91
CA ASP A 237 7.77 29.46 -2.56
C ASP A 237 6.41 28.76 -2.35
N TYR A 238 5.44 29.48 -1.76
CA TYR A 238 4.08 28.98 -1.63
C TYR A 238 3.44 28.69 -3.00
N TYR A 239 3.51 29.62 -3.95
CA TYR A 239 2.95 29.40 -5.29
C TYR A 239 3.69 28.28 -6.02
N GLN A 240 5.01 28.22 -5.95
CA GLN A 240 5.77 27.11 -6.52
C GLN A 240 5.34 25.77 -5.92
N SER A 241 5.14 25.72 -4.60
CA SER A 241 4.67 24.51 -3.90
C SER A 241 3.27 24.06 -4.35
N MET A 242 2.36 25.01 -4.56
CA MET A 242 1.02 24.74 -5.10
C MET A 242 1.08 24.06 -6.47
N HIS A 243 1.89 24.62 -7.37
CA HIS A 243 2.04 24.09 -8.72
C HIS A 243 2.77 22.75 -8.74
N THR A 244 3.78 22.59 -7.90
CA THR A 244 4.47 21.30 -7.71
C THR A 244 3.52 20.23 -7.20
N ALA A 245 2.68 20.54 -6.20
CA ALA A 245 1.67 19.63 -5.68
C ALA A 245 0.65 19.19 -6.75
N TYR A 246 0.24 20.10 -7.63
CA TYR A 246 -0.62 19.76 -8.76
C TYR A 246 -0.01 18.69 -9.67
N PHE A 247 1.27 18.86 -10.07
CA PHE A 247 1.95 17.86 -10.89
C PHE A 247 2.19 16.54 -10.14
N CYS A 248 2.53 16.63 -8.86
CA CYS A 248 2.67 15.44 -7.99
C CYS A 248 1.39 14.61 -7.96
N GLU A 249 0.22 15.25 -7.83
CA GLU A 249 -1.08 14.58 -7.86
C GLU A 249 -1.36 13.92 -9.21
N ARG A 250 -1.16 14.64 -10.31
CA ARG A 250 -1.40 14.14 -11.68
C ARG A 250 -0.50 12.96 -12.03
N ILE A 251 0.78 13.06 -11.71
CA ILE A 251 1.77 12.03 -12.02
C ILE A 251 1.59 10.83 -11.09
N GLY A 252 1.41 11.09 -9.79
CA GLY A 252 1.17 10.04 -8.79
C GLY A 252 -0.01 9.16 -9.17
N GLY A 253 -1.13 9.76 -9.60
CA GLY A 253 -2.30 9.02 -10.06
C GLY A 253 -2.06 8.17 -11.32
N ARG A 254 -1.23 8.65 -12.25
CA ARG A 254 -0.90 7.90 -13.49
C ARG A 254 0.11 6.79 -13.28
N LEU A 255 1.01 6.95 -12.33
CA LEU A 255 2.02 5.95 -11.96
C LEU A 255 1.56 5.00 -10.85
N GLU A 256 0.33 5.17 -10.36
CA GLU A 256 -0.26 4.34 -9.31
C GLU A 256 0.55 4.38 -7.99
N LEU A 257 1.11 5.54 -7.67
CA LEU A 257 1.84 5.82 -6.43
C LEU A 257 0.88 6.30 -5.32
N ASP A 258 1.42 6.53 -4.12
CA ASP A 258 0.65 7.19 -3.06
C ASP A 258 0.39 8.67 -3.40
N VAL A 259 -0.74 8.90 -4.05
CA VAL A 259 -1.15 10.23 -4.54
C VAL A 259 -1.26 11.24 -3.41
N GLN A 260 -1.79 10.81 -2.25
CA GLN A 260 -2.01 11.72 -1.13
C GLN A 260 -0.68 12.15 -0.51
N ALA A 261 0.23 11.20 -0.33
CA ALA A 261 1.55 11.47 0.22
C ALA A 261 2.38 12.36 -0.70
N VAL A 262 2.45 12.05 -2.01
CA VAL A 262 3.26 12.84 -2.95
C VAL A 262 2.69 14.23 -3.20
N LYS A 263 1.35 14.38 -3.23
CA LYS A 263 0.67 15.68 -3.32
C LYS A 263 0.97 16.55 -2.10
N ALA A 264 0.78 15.98 -0.90
CA ALA A 264 1.05 16.69 0.35
C ALA A 264 2.52 17.07 0.45
N ALA A 265 3.45 16.16 0.10
CA ALA A 265 4.87 16.49 0.03
C ALA A 265 5.16 17.64 -0.94
N GLY A 266 4.43 17.71 -2.07
CA GLY A 266 4.48 18.82 -3.03
C GLY A 266 4.10 20.16 -2.40
N PHE A 267 3.08 20.21 -1.52
CA PHE A 267 2.72 21.43 -0.79
C PHE A 267 3.80 21.88 0.19
N TYR A 268 4.53 20.94 0.80
CA TYR A 268 5.40 21.22 1.93
C TYR A 268 6.90 21.16 1.64
N HIS A 269 7.31 20.87 0.38
CA HIS A 269 8.74 20.71 0.06
C HIS A 269 9.56 21.98 0.26
N LYS A 270 8.94 23.16 0.26
CA LYS A 270 9.57 24.45 0.55
C LYS A 270 9.42 24.93 2.01
N ILE A 271 8.77 24.13 2.87
CA ILE A 271 8.47 24.56 4.25
C ILE A 271 9.72 24.88 5.06
N GLY A 272 10.89 24.33 4.68
CA GLY A 272 12.17 24.62 5.29
C GLY A 272 12.54 26.10 5.29
N VAL A 273 12.02 26.89 4.37
CA VAL A 273 12.26 28.35 4.29
C VAL A 273 11.78 29.07 5.56
N LEU A 274 10.69 28.58 6.20
CA LEU A 274 10.16 29.15 7.44
C LEU A 274 11.04 28.89 8.66
N TYR A 275 11.96 27.94 8.57
CA TYR A 275 12.83 27.48 9.66
C TYR A 275 14.32 27.78 9.41
N GLN A 276 14.64 28.45 8.32
CA GLN A 276 15.99 28.97 8.10
C GLN A 276 16.16 30.24 8.95
N ASN A 277 16.78 30.09 10.13
CA ASN A 277 17.17 31.22 10.93
C ASN A 277 18.15 32.08 10.14
N LYS A 278 17.81 33.37 9.93
CA LYS A 278 18.62 34.34 9.19
C LYS A 278 19.98 34.65 9.82
N ASP A 279 20.27 34.14 11.05
CA ASP A 279 21.41 34.54 11.87
C ASP A 279 22.40 33.41 12.21
N THR A 280 22.25 32.20 11.71
CA THR A 280 23.19 31.09 11.96
C THR A 280 23.83 30.58 10.68
N GLU A 281 25.15 30.77 10.55
CA GLU A 281 25.99 30.24 9.44
C GLU A 281 26.14 28.70 9.43
N GLU A 282 25.50 27.98 10.34
CA GLU A 282 25.58 26.53 10.45
C GLU A 282 24.29 25.84 10.00
N GLY A 283 24.19 25.57 8.70
CA GLY A 283 23.07 24.86 8.06
C GLY A 283 22.83 23.39 8.50
N LYS A 284 23.44 22.94 9.61
CA LYS A 284 23.26 21.58 10.15
C LYS A 284 22.21 21.50 11.27
N GLU A 285 21.91 22.58 11.98
CA GLU A 285 20.90 22.56 13.07
C GLU A 285 19.45 22.70 12.56
N SER A 286 19.26 23.33 11.40
CA SER A 286 17.92 23.54 10.80
C SER A 286 17.18 22.23 10.46
N GLY A 287 17.89 21.15 10.11
CA GLY A 287 17.28 19.87 9.75
C GLY A 287 16.61 19.19 10.95
N GLY A 288 17.22 19.25 12.13
CA GLY A 288 16.68 18.63 13.34
C GLY A 288 15.37 19.27 13.81
N GLU A 289 15.29 20.59 13.78
CA GLU A 289 14.08 21.34 14.14
C GLU A 289 12.93 21.09 13.16
N LEU A 290 13.25 21.04 11.86
CA LEU A 290 12.28 20.76 10.81
C LEU A 290 11.67 19.36 10.95
N PHE A 291 12.49 18.35 11.20
CA PHE A 291 12.00 16.99 11.42
C PHE A 291 11.23 16.84 12.74
N ALA A 292 11.63 17.53 13.80
CA ALA A 292 10.87 17.60 15.04
C ALA A 292 9.47 18.22 14.82
N MET A 293 9.39 19.23 13.95
CA MET A 293 8.11 19.85 13.57
C MET A 293 7.20 18.85 12.83
N PHE A 294 7.73 18.01 11.94
CA PHE A 294 6.92 16.98 11.25
C PHE A 294 6.24 16.05 12.26
N HIS A 295 6.95 15.61 13.29
CA HIS A 295 6.36 14.81 14.36
C HIS A 295 5.35 15.60 15.20
N LYS A 296 5.68 16.85 15.59
CA LYS A 296 4.79 17.69 16.40
C LYS A 296 3.47 18.03 15.70
N LYS A 297 3.49 18.22 14.39
CA LYS A 297 2.32 18.54 13.56
C LYS A 297 1.66 17.28 12.97
N HIS A 298 2.04 16.08 13.43
CA HIS A 298 1.46 14.80 13.02
C HIS A 298 1.43 14.58 11.50
N PHE A 299 2.52 14.93 10.81
CA PHE A 299 2.63 14.63 9.37
C PHE A 299 2.54 13.11 9.16
N PRO A 300 1.74 12.65 8.18
CA PRO A 300 1.71 11.24 7.84
C PRO A 300 3.09 10.73 7.43
N PRO A 301 3.46 9.53 7.83
CA PRO A 301 4.81 8.99 7.68
C PRO A 301 5.32 8.90 6.25
N ALA A 302 4.49 8.41 5.33
CA ALA A 302 4.87 8.35 3.92
C ALA A 302 5.27 9.74 3.39
N MET A 303 4.55 10.79 3.79
CA MET A 303 4.90 12.18 3.48
C MET A 303 6.21 12.61 4.15
N GLN A 304 6.42 12.24 5.44
CA GLN A 304 7.65 12.55 6.15
C GLN A 304 8.88 11.96 5.45
N GLU A 305 8.81 10.70 5.03
CA GLU A 305 9.90 10.01 4.34
C GLU A 305 10.22 10.66 2.98
N ILE A 306 9.20 11.03 2.20
CA ILE A 306 9.37 11.76 0.93
C ILE A 306 10.08 13.10 1.19
N LEU A 307 9.64 13.85 2.21
CA LEU A 307 10.24 15.13 2.55
C LEU A 307 11.66 14.99 3.12
N LYS A 308 11.93 13.97 3.92
CA LYS A 308 13.29 13.67 4.42
C LYS A 308 14.24 13.39 3.25
N GLU A 309 13.88 12.48 2.33
CA GLU A 309 14.69 12.20 1.14
C GLU A 309 14.88 13.45 0.25
N TYR A 310 13.88 14.33 0.18
CA TYR A 310 13.96 15.56 -0.62
C TYR A 310 14.86 16.62 0.01
N LEU A 311 14.79 16.81 1.35
CA LEU A 311 15.42 17.92 2.07
C LEU A 311 16.84 17.61 2.54
N LEU A 312 17.23 16.34 2.67
CA LEU A 312 18.57 15.97 3.12
C LEU A 312 19.65 16.34 2.08
N PRO A 313 20.82 16.85 2.51
CA PRO A 313 21.90 17.27 1.62
C PRO A 313 22.52 16.08 0.84
N ASP A 314 22.64 14.91 1.48
CA ASP A 314 23.17 13.67 0.88
C ASP A 314 22.05 12.86 0.23
N ARG A 315 21.34 13.45 -0.72
CA ARG A 315 20.13 12.92 -1.34
C ARG A 315 20.32 11.53 -1.96
N ILE A 316 20.01 10.49 -1.19
CA ILE A 316 19.81 9.15 -1.72
C ILE A 316 18.31 8.97 -1.93
N VAL A 317 17.86 9.17 -3.16
CA VAL A 317 16.45 9.00 -3.53
C VAL A 317 16.19 7.53 -3.82
N ARG A 318 15.37 6.91 -3.00
CA ARG A 318 14.95 5.51 -3.15
C ARG A 318 13.50 5.39 -3.60
N ARG A 319 12.64 6.27 -3.09
CA ARG A 319 11.20 6.26 -3.36
C ARG A 319 10.88 6.88 -4.71
N LYS A 320 9.94 6.28 -5.43
CA LYS A 320 9.42 6.82 -6.69
C LYS A 320 8.67 8.14 -6.47
N GLU A 321 7.95 8.25 -5.35
CA GLU A 321 7.25 9.46 -4.93
C GLU A 321 8.21 10.64 -4.77
N THR A 322 9.38 10.43 -4.18
CA THR A 322 10.42 11.46 -4.07
C THR A 322 10.99 11.85 -5.42
N ALA A 323 11.17 10.89 -6.33
CA ALA A 323 11.58 11.18 -7.71
C ALA A 323 10.54 12.03 -8.46
N VAL A 324 9.25 11.73 -8.27
CA VAL A 324 8.14 12.55 -8.82
C VAL A 324 8.21 13.97 -8.26
N LEU A 325 8.39 14.13 -6.95
CA LEU A 325 8.51 15.45 -6.32
C LEU A 325 9.69 16.25 -6.88
N ILE A 326 10.88 15.65 -6.98
CA ILE A 326 12.09 16.32 -7.50
C ILE A 326 11.91 16.79 -8.94
N LEU A 327 11.32 15.93 -9.79
CA LEU A 327 11.10 16.26 -11.20
C LEU A 327 9.99 17.31 -11.36
N SER A 328 8.93 17.22 -10.55
CA SER A 328 7.83 18.18 -10.55
C SER A 328 8.30 19.55 -10.09
N ASP A 329 9.06 19.62 -8.99
CA ASP A 329 9.65 20.88 -8.53
C ASP A 329 10.60 21.49 -9.57
N ALA A 330 11.48 20.69 -10.16
CA ALA A 330 12.46 21.17 -11.13
C ALA A 330 11.79 21.74 -12.40
N VAL A 331 10.76 21.06 -12.92
CA VAL A 331 10.00 21.55 -14.10
C VAL A 331 9.23 22.80 -13.75
N THR A 332 8.53 22.82 -12.63
CA THR A 332 7.75 23.96 -12.15
C THR A 332 8.64 25.19 -11.94
N ALA A 333 9.76 25.02 -11.22
CA ALA A 333 10.72 26.08 -10.96
C ALA A 333 11.29 26.66 -12.27
N ALA A 334 11.68 25.81 -13.22
CA ALA A 334 12.21 26.26 -14.51
C ALA A 334 11.20 27.08 -15.30
N ILE A 335 9.94 26.65 -15.35
CA ILE A 335 8.87 27.36 -16.08
C ILE A 335 8.54 28.68 -15.39
N ILE A 336 8.35 28.69 -14.08
CA ILE A 336 8.05 29.92 -13.30
C ILE A 336 9.19 30.93 -13.47
N HIS A 337 10.45 30.50 -13.34
CA HIS A 337 11.60 31.39 -13.50
C HIS A 337 11.66 32.03 -14.89
N LEU A 338 11.41 31.26 -15.95
CA LEU A 338 11.43 31.78 -17.32
C LEU A 338 10.26 32.74 -17.59
N LEU A 339 9.07 32.47 -17.05
CA LEU A 339 7.90 33.35 -17.16
C LEU A 339 8.07 34.63 -16.34
N ALA A 340 8.75 34.58 -15.20
CA ALA A 340 9.07 35.76 -14.41
C ALA A 340 10.05 36.69 -15.12
N ALA A 341 11.00 36.12 -15.88
CA ALA A 341 11.97 36.90 -16.65
C ALA A 341 11.33 37.65 -17.86
N ASP A 342 10.39 37.04 -18.56
CA ASP A 342 9.68 37.64 -19.69
C ASP A 342 8.29 36.97 -19.86
N LYS A 343 7.24 37.65 -19.40
CA LYS A 343 5.84 37.21 -19.52
C LYS A 343 5.31 37.13 -20.95
N THR A 344 5.92 37.84 -21.89
CA THR A 344 5.48 37.89 -23.29
C THR A 344 6.12 36.83 -24.16
N ARG A 345 7.15 36.15 -23.65
CA ARG A 345 7.92 35.19 -24.41
C ARG A 345 7.10 33.93 -24.69
N ASN A 346 7.03 33.53 -25.95
CA ASN A 346 6.48 32.24 -26.32
C ASN A 346 7.48 31.12 -25.96
N LEU A 347 7.25 30.39 -24.85
CA LEU A 347 8.12 29.38 -24.38
C LEU A 347 7.84 28.03 -25.06
N ASP A 348 8.91 27.35 -25.49
CA ASP A 348 8.84 25.97 -25.96
C ASP A 348 8.90 25.03 -24.73
N TYR A 349 7.72 24.79 -24.15
CA TYR A 349 7.59 23.94 -22.96
C TYR A 349 8.18 22.54 -23.16
N ASP A 350 8.08 21.97 -24.36
CA ASP A 350 8.59 20.65 -24.66
C ASP A 350 10.12 20.59 -24.51
N LYS A 351 10.83 21.62 -25.02
CA LYS A 351 12.29 21.72 -24.87
C LYS A 351 12.70 21.96 -23.42
N ILE A 352 11.98 22.79 -22.69
CA ILE A 352 12.26 23.05 -21.28
C ILE A 352 12.14 21.76 -20.48
N ILE A 353 11.04 21.02 -20.63
CA ILE A 353 10.80 19.75 -19.94
C ILE A 353 11.91 18.75 -20.28
N ASP A 354 12.23 18.57 -21.57
CA ASP A 354 13.28 17.64 -21.98
C ASP A 354 14.65 18.00 -21.40
N SER A 355 14.98 19.29 -21.34
CA SER A 355 16.23 19.79 -20.76
C SER A 355 16.29 19.56 -19.25
N VAL A 356 15.22 19.85 -18.51
CA VAL A 356 15.14 19.60 -17.07
C VAL A 356 15.29 18.13 -16.74
N PHE A 357 14.58 17.26 -17.46
CA PHE A 357 14.71 15.81 -17.27
C PHE A 357 16.12 15.33 -17.56
N LYS A 358 16.72 15.80 -18.64
CA LYS A 358 18.11 15.45 -18.98
C LYS A 358 19.07 15.85 -17.85
N ILE A 359 19.01 17.09 -17.37
CA ILE A 359 19.87 17.59 -16.29
C ILE A 359 19.70 16.76 -15.03
N LYS A 360 18.44 16.44 -14.63
CA LYS A 360 18.17 15.68 -13.40
C LYS A 360 18.59 14.22 -13.51
N LEU A 361 18.46 13.60 -14.67
CA LEU A 361 18.92 12.23 -14.91
C LEU A 361 20.46 12.17 -14.97
N ASP A 362 21.09 13.10 -15.67
CA ASP A 362 22.57 13.16 -15.80
C ASP A 362 23.25 13.51 -14.46
N SER A 363 22.56 14.20 -13.54
CA SER A 363 23.07 14.51 -12.19
C SER A 363 23.21 13.30 -11.27
N GLY A 364 22.65 12.14 -11.63
CA GLY A 364 22.72 10.91 -10.85
C GLY A 364 21.85 10.89 -9.57
N VAL A 365 21.09 11.95 -9.29
CA VAL A 365 20.23 12.03 -8.07
C VAL A 365 19.22 10.88 -8.00
N LEU A 366 18.78 10.35 -9.14
CA LEU A 366 17.81 9.25 -9.23
C LEU A 366 18.47 7.88 -9.41
N SER A 367 19.79 7.76 -9.29
CA SER A 367 20.54 6.53 -9.61
C SER A 367 20.18 5.33 -8.71
N GLN A 368 19.70 5.56 -7.51
CA GLN A 368 19.27 4.50 -6.58
C GLN A 368 17.76 4.31 -6.53
N CYS A 369 16.99 5.10 -7.31
CA CYS A 369 15.54 4.98 -7.36
C CYS A 369 15.11 3.88 -8.34
N LEU A 370 14.22 3.01 -7.91
CA LEU A 370 13.66 1.93 -8.73
C LEU A 370 12.60 2.45 -9.74
N ILE A 371 12.85 3.61 -10.34
CA ILE A 371 12.00 4.18 -11.38
C ILE A 371 12.40 3.65 -12.75
N SER A 372 11.46 3.14 -13.51
CA SER A 372 11.73 2.59 -14.85
C SER A 372 11.76 3.68 -15.93
N MET A 373 12.46 3.41 -17.03
CA MET A 373 12.45 4.31 -18.20
C MET A 373 11.04 4.53 -18.77
N LYS A 374 10.17 3.53 -18.64
CA LYS A 374 8.74 3.66 -19.02
C LYS A 374 8.03 4.70 -18.17
N GLU A 375 8.23 4.67 -16.87
CA GLU A 375 7.64 5.64 -15.93
C GLU A 375 8.17 7.06 -16.19
N ILE A 376 9.47 7.22 -16.42
CA ILE A 376 10.08 8.50 -16.79
C ILE A 376 9.45 9.04 -18.07
N THR A 377 9.26 8.19 -19.08
CA THR A 377 8.62 8.59 -20.35
C THR A 377 7.16 9.00 -20.14
N GLN A 378 6.43 8.29 -19.28
CA GLN A 378 5.06 8.66 -18.91
C GLN A 378 5.01 10.01 -18.17
N MET A 379 5.93 10.27 -17.24
CA MET A 379 6.03 11.56 -16.55
C MET A 379 6.27 12.71 -17.55
N LYS A 380 7.24 12.56 -18.45
CA LYS A 380 7.50 13.55 -19.50
C LYS A 380 6.25 13.84 -20.34
N LYS A 381 5.52 12.79 -20.70
CA LYS A 381 4.29 12.91 -21.49
C LYS A 381 3.24 13.72 -20.74
N ILE A 382 3.04 13.46 -19.45
CA ILE A 382 2.08 14.19 -18.60
C ILE A 382 2.46 15.68 -18.58
N PHE A 383 3.72 16.02 -18.30
CA PHE A 383 4.16 17.43 -18.32
C PHE A 383 3.91 18.11 -19.67
N LYS A 384 4.16 17.41 -20.79
CA LYS A 384 3.94 17.96 -22.14
C LYS A 384 2.46 18.12 -22.50
N GLU A 385 1.58 17.30 -21.93
CA GLU A 385 0.13 17.39 -22.14
C GLU A 385 -0.49 18.59 -21.41
N GLU A 386 0.12 19.09 -20.32
CA GLU A 386 -0.42 20.18 -19.48
C GLU A 386 -0.04 21.60 -19.97
N LYS A 387 0.08 21.80 -21.29
CA LYS A 387 0.44 23.12 -21.88
C LYS A 387 -0.51 24.24 -21.48
N LEU A 388 -1.81 23.96 -21.46
CA LEU A 388 -2.84 24.93 -21.03
C LEU A 388 -2.64 25.35 -19.57
N TYR A 389 -2.19 24.44 -18.70
CA TYR A 389 -1.90 24.79 -17.32
C TYR A 389 -0.74 25.78 -17.19
N TYR A 390 0.30 25.66 -18.01
CA TYR A 390 1.42 26.59 -18.00
C TYR A 390 1.00 28.01 -18.47
N ASP A 391 0.01 28.11 -19.32
CA ASP A 391 -0.52 29.42 -19.77
C ASP A 391 -1.26 30.16 -18.64
N PHE A 392 -1.79 29.44 -17.62
CA PHE A 392 -2.33 30.05 -16.41
C PHE A 392 -1.24 30.56 -15.44
N LEU A 393 0.01 30.17 -15.60
CA LEU A 393 1.13 30.66 -14.79
C LEU A 393 1.63 32.04 -15.26
N ARG A 394 1.19 32.54 -16.42
CA ARG A 394 1.51 33.86 -16.94
C ARG A 394 0.72 34.93 -16.21
#